data_dc1c185bd2d6abaff7eacfb022883cad
#
_entry.id   dc1c185bd2d6abaff7eacfb022883cad
#
_cell.length_a   1.000
_cell.length_b   1.000
_cell.length_c   1.000
_cell.angle_alpha   90.00
_cell.angle_beta   90.00
_cell.angle_gamma   90.00
#
_symmetry.space_group_name_H-M   'P 1'
#
loop_
_entity.id
_entity.type
_entity.pdbx_description
1 polymer ?
#
loop_
_entity_poly.entity_id
_entity_poly.type
_entity_poly.pdbx_seq_one_letter_code
_entity_poly.pdbx_strand_id
1 'polypeptide(L)'
;IDADGPRRLRLLVAPDGSAELQVLEHRIHGDTPWAVPLDLEPVPSEHEFLFHKTTVREVYDNARHRFPDAPDVLLWNERGELTETTTGNLVVELDGELVTPPVLCGLLPGTQRAELLDTGEVVERVVRREDLARVDAAWMVNSVRGWVPIEVDSAARPAGVSSSGA
;
A
#
# COMPACT_ATOMS: atom_id res chain seq x y z
N ILE A 1 0.64 -4.86 -30.77
CA ILE A 1 1.60 -5.04 -29.65
C ILE A 1 1.84 -6.54 -29.57
N ASP A 2 2.88 -7.00 -30.26
CA ASP A 2 3.38 -8.36 -30.07
C ASP A 2 4.09 -8.41 -28.73
N ALA A 3 3.40 -8.86 -27.72
CA ALA A 3 3.95 -8.95 -26.38
C ALA A 3 3.89 -10.41 -25.92
N ASP A 4 5.04 -11.02 -25.80
CA ASP A 4 5.21 -12.28 -25.10
C ASP A 4 4.99 -12.04 -23.57
N GLY A 5 3.71 -12.05 -23.16
CA GLY A 5 3.32 -11.97 -21.75
C GLY A 5 2.66 -10.65 -21.31
N PRO A 6 2.20 -10.59 -20.05
CA PRO A 6 1.48 -9.44 -19.52
C PRO A 6 2.37 -8.20 -19.43
N ARG A 7 1.80 -7.02 -19.68
CA ARG A 7 2.48 -5.72 -19.62
C ARG A 7 1.75 -4.79 -18.66
N ARG A 8 2.51 -3.97 -17.93
CA ARG A 8 1.99 -2.88 -17.13
C ARG A 8 2.06 -1.58 -17.96
N LEU A 9 0.93 -0.94 -18.12
CA LEU A 9 0.85 0.39 -18.73
C LEU A 9 0.90 1.46 -17.66
N ARG A 10 1.76 2.46 -17.85
CA ARG A 10 1.83 3.67 -17.02
C ARG A 10 1.54 4.88 -17.88
N LEU A 11 0.45 5.57 -17.57
CA LEU A 11 0.08 6.82 -18.21
C LEU A 11 0.51 7.98 -17.30
N LEU A 12 1.30 8.89 -17.84
CA LEU A 12 1.67 10.16 -17.20
C LEU A 12 0.94 11.28 -17.94
N VAL A 13 0.26 12.14 -17.22
CA VAL A 13 -0.45 13.30 -17.76
C VAL A 13 0.15 14.56 -17.12
N ALA A 14 0.67 15.46 -17.95
CA ALA A 14 1.24 16.72 -17.50
C ALA A 14 0.13 17.80 -17.31
N PRO A 15 0.42 18.90 -16.59
CA PRO A 15 -0.54 19.98 -16.36
C PRO A 15 -1.08 20.64 -17.64
N ASP A 16 -0.33 20.60 -18.74
CA ASP A 16 -0.75 21.11 -20.04
C ASP A 16 -1.65 20.14 -20.83
N GLY A 17 -1.95 18.97 -20.24
CA GLY A 17 -2.75 17.92 -20.85
C GLY A 17 -1.96 16.98 -21.77
N SER A 18 -0.66 17.18 -21.96
CA SER A 18 0.17 16.22 -22.70
C SER A 18 0.27 14.90 -21.94
N ALA A 19 0.32 13.79 -22.68
CA ALA A 19 0.32 12.45 -22.10
C ALA A 19 1.47 11.60 -22.65
N GLU A 20 2.11 10.87 -21.77
CA GLU A 20 3.14 9.87 -22.07
C GLU A 20 2.67 8.50 -21.61
N LEU A 21 2.73 7.51 -22.51
CA LEU A 21 2.43 6.11 -22.19
C LEU A 21 3.73 5.31 -22.10
N GLN A 22 3.98 4.72 -20.95
CA GLN A 22 5.09 3.82 -20.72
C GLN A 22 4.59 2.37 -20.68
N VAL A 23 5.24 1.47 -21.46
CA VAL A 23 4.98 0.02 -21.45
C VAL A 23 6.09 -0.64 -20.65
N LEU A 24 5.74 -1.24 -19.53
CA LEU A 24 6.67 -1.86 -18.59
C LEU A 24 6.42 -3.37 -18.52
N GLU A 25 7.44 -4.15 -18.20
CA GLU A 25 7.24 -5.55 -17.84
C GLU A 25 6.32 -5.65 -16.63
N HIS A 26 5.40 -6.60 -16.70
CA HIS A 26 4.57 -6.97 -15.55
C HIS A 26 4.97 -8.35 -15.07
N ARG A 27 5.50 -8.42 -13.85
CA ARG A 27 5.75 -9.70 -13.18
C ARG A 27 4.52 -10.06 -12.38
N ILE A 28 3.89 -11.18 -12.74
CA ILE A 28 2.81 -11.75 -11.92
C ILE A 28 3.45 -12.15 -10.60
N HIS A 29 2.87 -11.68 -9.51
CA HIS A 29 3.29 -12.07 -8.18
C HIS A 29 2.79 -13.50 -7.89
N GLY A 30 3.65 -14.34 -7.30
CA GLY A 30 3.25 -15.68 -6.81
C GLY A 30 2.51 -15.57 -5.46
N ASP A 31 2.07 -16.72 -4.96
CA ASP A 31 1.30 -16.83 -3.70
C ASP A 31 2.14 -16.61 -2.41
N THR A 32 3.45 -16.39 -2.55
CA THR A 32 4.32 -16.14 -1.40
C THR A 32 4.05 -14.75 -0.81
N PRO A 33 3.67 -14.66 0.49
CA PRO A 33 3.43 -13.37 1.12
C PRO A 33 4.66 -12.45 1.08
N TRP A 34 4.43 -11.16 0.90
CA TRP A 34 5.47 -10.16 1.06
C TRP A 34 5.68 -9.83 2.53
N ALA A 35 6.92 -9.91 3.01
CA ALA A 35 7.27 -9.34 4.30
C ALA A 35 7.27 -7.81 4.21
N VAL A 36 6.28 -7.19 4.83
CA VAL A 36 6.02 -5.74 4.74
C VAL A 36 6.21 -5.12 6.12
N PRO A 37 7.24 -4.27 6.31
CA PRO A 37 7.42 -3.56 7.56
C PRO A 37 6.31 -2.52 7.76
N LEU A 38 5.94 -2.31 9.04
CA LEU A 38 5.16 -1.15 9.45
C LEU A 38 6.10 0.06 9.51
N ASP A 39 5.72 1.17 8.87
CA ASP A 39 6.55 2.38 8.87
C ASP A 39 6.76 2.91 10.32
N LEU A 40 7.89 3.57 10.52
CA LEU A 40 8.27 4.13 11.83
C LEU A 40 7.61 5.49 12.10
N GLU A 41 7.26 6.20 11.05
CA GLU A 41 6.72 7.54 11.10
C GLU A 41 5.29 7.58 10.59
N PRO A 42 4.40 8.33 11.25
CA PRO A 42 3.05 8.51 10.77
C PRO A 42 3.03 9.40 9.52
N VAL A 43 2.09 9.09 8.60
CA VAL A 43 1.75 10.01 7.51
C VAL A 43 0.71 11.01 7.99
N PRO A 44 0.79 12.29 7.58
CA PRO A 44 -0.25 13.27 7.88
C PRO A 44 -1.50 12.94 7.07
N SER A 45 -2.59 12.54 7.75
CA SER A 45 -3.80 12.03 7.10
C SER A 45 -4.49 13.02 6.17
N GLU A 46 -4.25 14.31 6.34
CA GLU A 46 -4.82 15.39 5.51
C GLU A 46 -3.91 15.84 4.37
N HIS A 47 -2.79 15.13 4.14
CA HIS A 47 -1.86 15.50 3.07
C HIS A 47 -2.50 15.29 1.70
N GLU A 48 -2.67 16.37 0.93
CA GLU A 48 -3.45 16.36 -0.32
C GLU A 48 -3.02 15.30 -1.35
N PHE A 49 -1.71 15.01 -1.45
CA PHE A 49 -1.19 14.02 -2.41
C PHE A 49 -1.45 12.56 -2.03
N LEU A 50 -1.97 12.27 -0.85
CA LEU A 50 -2.47 10.94 -0.50
C LEU A 50 -3.75 10.60 -1.27
N PHE A 51 -4.55 11.60 -1.61
CA PHE A 51 -5.85 11.42 -2.29
C PHE A 51 -5.75 11.44 -3.81
N HIS A 52 -4.57 11.71 -4.37
CA HIS A 52 -4.38 11.87 -5.81
C HIS A 52 -3.29 10.96 -6.35
N LYS A 53 -3.58 10.28 -7.48
CA LYS A 53 -2.60 9.47 -8.20
C LYS A 53 -1.63 10.39 -8.95
N THR A 54 -0.54 10.77 -8.30
CA THR A 54 0.42 11.77 -8.77
C THR A 54 1.85 11.22 -8.79
N THR A 55 2.77 11.96 -9.41
CA THR A 55 4.21 11.75 -9.32
C THR A 55 4.83 12.40 -8.08
N VAL A 56 4.10 13.26 -7.36
CA VAL A 56 4.51 13.77 -6.04
C VAL A 56 4.27 12.67 -5.01
N ARG A 57 5.32 11.96 -4.65
CA ARG A 57 5.26 10.75 -3.83
C ARG A 57 6.16 10.80 -2.60
N GLU A 58 6.49 11.99 -2.14
CA GLU A 58 7.45 12.20 -1.06
C GLU A 58 7.14 11.37 0.20
N VAL A 59 5.88 11.31 0.60
CA VAL A 59 5.43 10.51 1.75
C VAL A 59 5.79 9.03 1.57
N TYR A 60 5.47 8.46 0.41
CA TYR A 60 5.75 7.06 0.09
C TYR A 60 7.23 6.78 -0.12
N ASP A 61 7.94 7.71 -0.77
CA ASP A 61 9.36 7.57 -1.07
C ASP A 61 10.19 7.62 0.22
N ASN A 62 9.82 8.47 1.18
CA ASN A 62 10.44 8.52 2.50
C ASN A 62 10.27 7.20 3.26
N ALA A 63 9.08 6.60 3.26
CA ALA A 63 8.83 5.29 3.84
C ALA A 63 9.72 4.21 3.17
N ARG A 64 9.77 4.21 1.85
CA ARG A 64 10.61 3.30 1.06
C ARG A 64 12.11 3.47 1.36
N HIS A 65 12.59 4.69 1.56
CA HIS A 65 13.99 4.95 1.91
C HIS A 65 14.36 4.41 3.29
N ARG A 66 13.40 4.36 4.23
CA ARG A 66 13.63 3.73 5.55
C ARG A 66 13.78 2.21 5.44
N PHE A 67 13.13 1.58 4.47
CA PHE A 67 13.13 0.14 4.25
C PHE A 67 13.45 -0.23 2.77
N PRO A 68 14.67 0.04 2.29
CA PRO A 68 15.01 -0.08 0.87
C PRO A 68 14.92 -1.51 0.34
N ASP A 69 15.11 -2.53 1.18
CA ASP A 69 15.10 -3.94 0.80
C ASP A 69 13.71 -4.58 0.90
N ALA A 70 12.73 -3.89 1.51
CA ALA A 70 11.38 -4.40 1.62
C ALA A 70 10.63 -4.31 0.27
N PRO A 71 9.76 -5.29 -0.07
CA PRO A 71 8.96 -5.25 -1.29
C PRO A 71 7.94 -4.10 -1.26
N ASP A 72 7.42 -3.75 -0.09
CA ASP A 72 6.53 -2.63 0.18
C ASP A 72 6.64 -2.19 1.64
N VAL A 73 5.97 -1.11 2.04
CA VAL A 73 5.92 -0.61 3.42
C VAL A 73 4.48 -0.26 3.78
N LEU A 74 3.98 -0.74 4.92
CA LEU A 74 2.66 -0.41 5.44
C LEU A 74 2.72 0.92 6.19
N LEU A 75 1.79 1.81 5.88
CA LEU A 75 1.70 3.17 6.44
C LEU A 75 0.60 3.27 7.49
N TRP A 76 0.72 4.25 8.36
CA TRP A 76 -0.25 4.58 9.39
C TRP A 76 -0.23 6.11 9.62
N ASN A 77 -1.33 6.67 10.11
CA ASN A 77 -1.48 8.10 10.31
C ASN A 77 -1.22 8.55 11.77
N GLU A 78 -1.23 9.85 12.00
CA GLU A 78 -0.98 10.49 13.32
C GLU A 78 -2.00 10.09 14.40
N ARG A 79 -3.13 9.46 14.01
CA ARG A 79 -4.12 8.93 14.95
C ARG A 79 -3.89 7.45 15.31
N GLY A 80 -2.78 6.86 14.79
CA GLY A 80 -2.47 5.44 14.97
C GLY A 80 -3.31 4.49 14.12
N GLU A 81 -3.98 4.99 13.09
CA GLU A 81 -4.80 4.21 12.16
C GLU A 81 -3.94 3.76 10.97
N LEU A 82 -4.08 2.48 10.59
CA LEU A 82 -3.47 1.97 9.36
C LEU A 82 -4.11 2.65 8.16
N THR A 83 -3.32 2.87 7.11
CA THR A 83 -3.81 3.54 5.90
C THR A 83 -3.71 2.62 4.68
N GLU A 84 -2.58 2.55 4.06
CA GLU A 84 -2.30 1.75 2.86
C GLU A 84 -0.84 1.34 2.82
N THR A 85 -0.42 0.55 1.83
CA THR A 85 1.00 0.36 1.53
C THR A 85 1.49 1.42 0.53
N THR A 86 2.80 1.52 0.32
CA THR A 86 3.34 2.52 -0.62
C THR A 86 2.91 2.29 -2.07
N THR A 87 2.37 1.11 -2.42
CA THR A 87 1.98 0.78 -3.80
C THR A 87 0.53 0.31 -3.98
N GLY A 88 -0.25 0.10 -2.92
CA GLY A 88 -1.63 -0.36 -2.99
C GLY A 88 -2.38 -0.19 -1.67
N ASN A 89 -3.70 -0.38 -1.71
CA ASN A 89 -4.52 -0.27 -0.52
C ASN A 89 -4.38 -1.52 0.38
N LEU A 90 -4.62 -1.34 1.66
CA LEU A 90 -4.65 -2.42 2.65
C LEU A 90 -6.03 -3.07 2.70
N VAL A 91 -6.06 -4.39 2.72
CA VAL A 91 -7.21 -5.19 3.17
C VAL A 91 -6.72 -6.14 4.24
N VAL A 92 -7.47 -6.28 5.31
CA VAL A 92 -7.18 -7.24 6.39
C VAL A 92 -8.41 -8.07 6.71
N GLU A 93 -8.19 -9.31 7.11
CA GLU A 93 -9.21 -10.12 7.77
C GLU A 93 -9.14 -9.87 9.27
N LEU A 94 -10.22 -9.32 9.82
CA LEU A 94 -10.30 -8.94 11.22
C LEU A 94 -11.68 -9.27 11.76
N ASP A 95 -11.74 -10.10 12.82
CA ASP A 95 -12.97 -10.61 13.42
C ASP A 95 -13.87 -11.37 12.42
N GLY A 96 -13.27 -12.07 11.43
CA GLY A 96 -13.98 -12.83 10.41
C GLY A 96 -14.58 -11.98 9.28
N GLU A 97 -14.18 -10.73 9.15
CA GLU A 97 -14.64 -9.80 8.11
C GLU A 97 -13.44 -9.23 7.34
N LEU A 98 -13.56 -9.12 6.01
CA LEU A 98 -12.57 -8.43 5.19
C LEU A 98 -12.82 -6.92 5.25
N VAL A 99 -11.86 -6.18 5.78
CA VAL A 99 -11.99 -4.75 6.01
C VAL A 99 -10.84 -3.97 5.35
N THR A 100 -11.14 -2.74 4.93
CA THR A 100 -10.17 -1.79 4.41
C THR A 100 -10.32 -0.45 5.11
N PRO A 101 -9.22 0.25 5.43
CA PRO A 101 -9.31 1.56 6.05
C PRO A 101 -10.10 2.57 5.19
N PRO A 102 -10.90 3.45 5.80
CA PRO A 102 -11.59 4.55 5.12
C PRO A 102 -10.60 5.54 4.49
N VAL A 103 -11.01 6.18 3.39
CA VAL A 103 -10.19 7.22 2.73
C VAL A 103 -9.80 8.33 3.70
N LEU A 104 -10.65 8.66 4.67
CA LEU A 104 -10.38 9.65 5.72
C LEU A 104 -9.18 9.31 6.64
N CYS A 105 -8.69 8.09 6.60
CA CYS A 105 -7.43 7.73 7.26
C CYS A 105 -6.19 8.30 6.54
N GLY A 106 -6.34 8.85 5.34
CA GLY A 106 -5.26 9.40 4.53
C GLY A 106 -4.66 8.34 3.60
N LEU A 107 -5.42 7.97 2.58
CA LEU A 107 -5.00 6.97 1.59
C LEU A 107 -5.61 7.27 0.22
N LEU A 108 -5.00 6.71 -0.82
CA LEU A 108 -5.51 6.83 -2.18
C LEU A 108 -6.81 6.01 -2.33
N PRO A 109 -7.90 6.61 -2.87
CA PRO A 109 -9.10 5.85 -3.24
C PRO A 109 -8.83 5.02 -4.50
N GLY A 110 -8.17 3.85 -4.34
CA GLY A 110 -7.76 2.99 -5.43
C GLY A 110 -8.94 2.33 -6.15
N THR A 111 -8.81 2.11 -7.46
CA THR A 111 -9.88 1.53 -8.29
C THR A 111 -10.23 0.09 -7.90
N GLN A 112 -9.21 -0.74 -7.58
CA GLN A 112 -9.46 -2.10 -7.08
C GLN A 112 -10.20 -2.07 -5.74
N ARG A 113 -9.77 -1.19 -4.82
CA ARG A 113 -10.45 -1.00 -3.54
C ARG A 113 -11.92 -0.60 -3.73
N ALA A 114 -12.19 0.33 -4.64
CA ALA A 114 -13.56 0.78 -4.94
C ALA A 114 -14.42 -0.38 -5.45
N GLU A 115 -13.90 -1.21 -6.36
CA GLU A 115 -14.60 -2.39 -6.88
C GLU A 115 -14.94 -3.39 -5.77
N LEU A 116 -14.00 -3.67 -4.86
CA LEU A 116 -14.22 -4.58 -3.73
C LEU A 116 -15.29 -4.07 -2.75
N LEU A 117 -15.35 -2.76 -2.54
CA LEU A 117 -16.41 -2.12 -1.75
C LEU A 117 -17.77 -2.18 -2.46
N ASP A 118 -17.80 -1.90 -3.76
CA ASP A 118 -19.04 -1.91 -4.57
C ASP A 118 -19.65 -3.32 -4.68
N THR A 119 -18.80 -4.35 -4.72
CA THR A 119 -19.24 -5.76 -4.72
C THR A 119 -19.60 -6.28 -3.32
N GLY A 120 -19.25 -5.55 -2.28
CA GLY A 120 -19.45 -5.97 -0.88
C GLY A 120 -18.48 -7.07 -0.43
N GLU A 121 -17.39 -7.30 -1.17
CA GLU A 121 -16.33 -8.24 -0.75
C GLU A 121 -15.55 -7.71 0.44
N VAL A 122 -15.39 -6.40 0.56
CA VAL A 122 -14.78 -5.75 1.72
C VAL A 122 -15.68 -4.63 2.24
N VAL A 123 -15.53 -4.26 3.50
CA VAL A 123 -16.21 -3.11 4.10
C VAL A 123 -15.20 -2.09 4.63
N GLU A 124 -15.60 -0.82 4.69
CA GLU A 124 -14.78 0.21 5.32
C GLU A 124 -14.84 0.09 6.85
N ARG A 125 -13.69 -0.02 7.46
CA ARG A 125 -13.53 0.00 8.92
C ARG A 125 -12.17 0.57 9.27
N VAL A 126 -12.11 1.46 10.26
CA VAL A 126 -10.85 1.92 10.81
C VAL A 126 -10.12 0.74 11.44
N VAL A 127 -8.88 0.51 10.99
CA VAL A 127 -7.98 -0.51 11.54
C VAL A 127 -6.83 0.21 12.24
N ARG A 128 -6.62 -0.07 13.51
CA ARG A 128 -5.56 0.55 14.29
C ARG A 128 -4.30 -0.30 14.32
N ARG A 129 -3.18 0.32 14.64
CA ARG A 129 -1.89 -0.40 14.78
C ARG A 129 -1.97 -1.53 15.81
N GLU A 130 -2.70 -1.32 16.91
CA GLU A 130 -2.94 -2.35 17.93
C GLU A 130 -3.78 -3.52 17.44
N ASP A 131 -4.64 -3.32 16.43
CA ASP A 131 -5.43 -4.39 15.84
C ASP A 131 -4.58 -5.40 15.07
N LEU A 132 -3.36 -5.03 14.65
CA LEU A 132 -2.45 -5.96 13.95
C LEU A 132 -2.22 -7.28 14.70
N ALA A 133 -2.29 -7.28 16.02
CA ALA A 133 -2.18 -8.49 16.83
C ALA A 133 -3.38 -9.45 16.68
N ARG A 134 -4.48 -9.00 16.07
CA ARG A 134 -5.74 -9.73 15.89
C ARG A 134 -6.08 -9.97 14.41
N VAL A 135 -5.25 -9.48 13.50
CA VAL A 135 -5.41 -9.68 12.06
C VAL A 135 -5.08 -11.13 11.73
N ASP A 136 -6.02 -11.84 11.14
CA ASP A 136 -5.87 -13.24 10.72
C ASP A 136 -5.09 -13.34 9.40
N ALA A 137 -5.34 -12.40 8.46
CA ALA A 137 -4.65 -12.32 7.18
C ALA A 137 -4.64 -10.88 6.66
N ALA A 138 -3.66 -10.54 5.83
CA ALA A 138 -3.52 -9.21 5.25
C ALA A 138 -3.11 -9.26 3.78
N TRP A 139 -3.58 -8.29 3.01
CA TRP A 139 -3.25 -8.14 1.59
C TRP A 139 -3.02 -6.68 1.22
N MET A 140 -2.09 -6.47 0.32
CA MET A 140 -2.03 -5.27 -0.50
C MET A 140 -2.86 -5.51 -1.75
N VAL A 141 -3.76 -4.58 -2.09
CA VAL A 141 -4.61 -4.67 -3.29
C VAL A 141 -4.40 -3.48 -4.22
N ASN A 142 -4.28 -3.73 -5.50
CA ASN A 142 -4.32 -2.71 -6.55
C ASN A 142 -4.72 -3.33 -7.91
N SER A 143 -5.20 -2.51 -8.84
CA SER A 143 -5.68 -2.96 -10.16
C SER A 143 -4.61 -3.54 -11.09
N VAL A 144 -3.32 -3.47 -10.73
CA VAL A 144 -2.21 -4.03 -11.52
C VAL A 144 -1.89 -5.44 -11.08
N ARG A 145 -1.92 -5.71 -9.76
CA ARG A 145 -1.51 -6.99 -9.17
C ARG A 145 -2.67 -7.81 -8.59
N GLY A 146 -3.86 -7.21 -8.46
CA GLY A 146 -4.95 -7.81 -7.71
C GLY A 146 -4.62 -7.90 -6.22
N TRP A 147 -4.86 -9.05 -5.64
CA TRP A 147 -4.58 -9.36 -4.24
C TRP A 147 -3.15 -9.89 -4.08
N VAL A 148 -2.33 -9.22 -3.29
CA VAL A 148 -0.99 -9.65 -2.93
C VAL A 148 -0.97 -9.93 -1.44
N PRO A 149 -0.81 -11.19 -0.99
CA PRO A 149 -0.73 -11.50 0.43
C PRO A 149 0.49 -10.82 1.05
N ILE A 150 0.33 -10.29 2.25
CA ILE A 150 1.40 -9.65 3.01
C ILE A 150 1.48 -10.19 4.44
N GLU A 151 2.69 -10.26 4.97
CA GLU A 151 2.96 -10.46 6.38
C GLU A 151 3.52 -9.17 6.96
N VAL A 152 2.80 -8.58 7.92
CA VAL A 152 3.21 -7.29 8.51
C VAL A 152 4.23 -7.53 9.60
N ASP A 153 5.45 -7.01 9.41
CA ASP A 153 6.49 -6.98 10.43
C ASP A 153 6.47 -5.65 11.17
N SER A 154 5.79 -5.62 12.31
CA SER A 154 5.73 -4.46 13.20
C SER A 154 6.98 -4.25 14.04
N ALA A 155 7.93 -5.19 14.03
CA ALA A 155 9.20 -5.13 14.74
C ALA A 155 10.38 -4.80 13.83
N ALA A 156 10.15 -4.69 12.51
CA ALA A 156 11.17 -4.37 11.52
C ALA A 156 11.92 -3.08 11.88
N ARG A 157 13.22 -3.08 11.64
CA ARG A 157 14.09 -1.92 11.88
C ARG A 157 14.60 -1.38 10.55
N PRO A 158 14.79 -0.07 10.42
CA PRO A 158 15.31 0.53 9.20
C PRO A 158 16.74 0.06 8.93
N ALA A 159 17.11 0.05 7.65
CA ALA A 159 18.47 -0.23 7.24
C ALA A 159 19.44 0.77 7.90
N GLY A 160 20.53 0.27 8.49
CA GLY A 160 21.62 1.10 9.05
C GLY A 160 21.52 1.39 10.58
N VAL A 161 20.50 0.93 11.28
CA VAL A 161 20.50 0.95 12.75
C VAL A 161 21.11 -0.36 13.26
N SER A 162 22.44 -0.42 13.26
CA SER A 162 23.16 -1.45 14.03
C SER A 162 22.77 -1.33 15.49
N SER A 163 22.31 -2.43 16.10
CA SER A 163 22.22 -2.54 17.54
C SER A 163 23.65 -2.47 18.11
N SER A 164 24.14 -1.28 18.41
CA SER A 164 25.28 -1.14 19.30
C SER A 164 24.80 -1.60 20.67
N GLY A 165 25.21 -2.81 21.00
CA GLY A 165 24.84 -3.52 22.20
C GLY A 165 25.24 -2.79 23.47
N ALA A 166 24.48 -3.02 24.49
CA ALA A 166 24.88 -2.84 25.89
C ALA A 166 25.90 -3.89 26.29
#